data_9881ec544345cbc7b11545067bd5d90c
#
_entry.id   9881ec544345cbc7b11545067bd5d90c
#
_cell.length_a   1.000
_cell.length_b   1.000
_cell.length_c   1.000
_cell.angle_alpha   90.00
_cell.angle_beta   90.00
_cell.angle_gamma   90.00
#
_symmetry.space_group_name_H-M   'P 1'
#
loop_
_entity.id
_entity.type
_entity.pdbx_description
1 polymer ?
#
loop_
_entity_poly.entity_id
_entity_poly.type
_entity_poly.pdbx_seq_one_letter_code
_entity_poly.pdbx_strand_id
1 'polypeptide(L)'
;GYDSKAFAIALEKIAERYSDRVNSGSKIFIYLESPCNPHGYVLDVPGICKRAHELGHRVIVDPTVGTPFLQPLLKIADRMERPDFVLHSYTKDLAGTGTTTAGVVIGRNEDMFVPKNSSVEATWPDGSYRTVNWDQSMFWNVYYIKGGFLDADKAFEVLNGMKTYEMRVLQKAINTVVLAKVLSTHPCINVSCPVLEENPNHTLLEKHMYLGLPA
;
A
#
# COMPACT_ATOMS: atom_id res chain seq x y z
N GLY A 1 8.26 10.74 11.70
CA GLY A 1 8.22 9.45 12.39
C GLY A 1 7.63 8.36 11.51
N TYR A 2 7.96 7.13 11.81
CA TYR A 2 7.55 5.97 11.01
C TYR A 2 6.44 5.17 11.71
N ASP A 3 6.11 5.54 12.94
CA ASP A 3 5.18 4.83 13.81
C ASP A 3 3.78 5.46 13.82
N SER A 4 2.83 4.71 14.37
CA SER A 4 1.44 5.14 14.49
C SER A 4 1.24 6.36 15.41
N LYS A 5 2.16 6.66 16.33
CA LYS A 5 2.07 7.85 17.20
C LYS A 5 2.35 9.13 16.42
N ALA A 6 3.45 9.14 15.64
CA ALA A 6 3.75 10.29 14.78
C ALA A 6 2.65 10.53 13.74
N PHE A 7 2.09 9.44 13.19
CA PHE A 7 0.95 9.51 12.29
C PHE A 7 -0.29 10.12 12.97
N ALA A 8 -0.62 9.70 14.19
CA ALA A 8 -1.78 10.23 14.93
C ALA A 8 -1.69 11.76 15.08
N ILE A 9 -0.52 12.29 15.47
CA ILE A 9 -0.29 13.73 15.58
C ILE A 9 -0.50 14.45 14.23
N ALA A 10 -0.03 13.87 13.15
CA ALA A 10 -0.21 14.44 11.81
C ALA A 10 -1.69 14.42 11.37
N LEU A 11 -2.39 13.32 11.65
CA LEU A 11 -3.81 13.18 11.32
C LEU A 11 -4.69 14.16 12.11
N GLU A 12 -4.41 14.35 13.40
CA GLU A 12 -5.11 15.33 14.24
C GLU A 12 -4.99 16.75 13.68
N LYS A 13 -3.77 17.16 13.29
CA LYS A 13 -3.55 18.48 12.66
C LYS A 13 -4.30 18.63 11.33
N ILE A 14 -4.39 17.56 10.54
CA ILE A 14 -5.16 17.57 9.27
C ILE A 14 -6.66 17.67 9.58
N ALA A 15 -7.15 16.87 10.51
CA ALA A 15 -8.56 16.88 10.91
C ALA A 15 -8.98 18.24 11.47
N GLU A 16 -8.14 18.88 12.27
CA GLU A 16 -8.37 20.24 12.78
C GLU A 16 -8.41 21.27 11.65
N ARG A 17 -7.43 21.24 10.74
CA ARG A 17 -7.36 22.14 9.58
C ARG A 17 -8.58 22.05 8.66
N TYR A 18 -9.18 20.88 8.54
CA TYR A 18 -10.32 20.60 7.67
C TYR A 18 -11.57 20.22 8.48
N SER A 19 -11.69 20.75 9.70
CA SER A 19 -12.75 20.40 10.65
C SER A 19 -14.16 20.52 10.08
N ASP A 20 -14.44 21.57 9.31
CA ASP A 20 -15.76 21.75 8.69
C ASP A 20 -16.14 20.58 7.76
N ARG A 21 -15.18 20.08 6.99
CA ARG A 21 -15.39 18.93 6.10
C ARG A 21 -15.53 17.63 6.88
N VAL A 22 -14.69 17.42 7.89
CA VAL A 22 -14.73 16.21 8.72
C VAL A 22 -16.06 16.17 9.51
N ASN A 23 -16.48 17.28 10.09
CA ASN A 23 -17.72 17.41 10.84
C ASN A 23 -18.96 17.25 9.96
N SER A 24 -18.87 17.58 8.67
CA SER A 24 -19.93 17.30 7.67
C SER A 24 -19.96 15.85 7.16
N GLY A 25 -19.13 14.96 7.73
CA GLY A 25 -19.08 13.53 7.38
C GLY A 25 -18.09 13.17 6.28
N SER A 26 -17.27 14.11 5.82
CA SER A 26 -16.21 13.80 4.83
C SER A 26 -15.14 12.91 5.45
N LYS A 27 -14.67 11.92 4.68
CA LYS A 27 -13.60 11.01 5.10
C LYS A 27 -12.26 11.49 4.58
N ILE A 28 -11.22 11.29 5.38
CA ILE A 28 -9.85 11.46 4.94
C ILE A 28 -9.39 10.13 4.32
N PHE A 29 -8.83 10.20 3.11
CA PHE A 29 -8.12 9.09 2.50
C PHE A 29 -6.63 9.28 2.79
N ILE A 30 -6.05 8.27 3.46
CA ILE A 30 -4.65 8.25 3.84
C ILE A 30 -3.91 7.37 2.83
N TYR A 31 -2.96 7.94 2.11
CA TYR A 31 -2.09 7.21 1.20
C TYR A 31 -0.72 7.02 1.83
N LEU A 32 -0.24 5.77 1.85
CA LEU A 32 1.05 5.38 2.42
C LEU A 32 1.84 4.57 1.39
N GLU A 33 3.15 4.74 1.41
CA GLU A 33 4.09 3.85 0.73
C GLU A 33 4.94 3.15 1.79
N SER A 34 4.91 1.82 1.82
CA SER A 34 5.69 1.02 2.77
C SER A 34 6.05 -0.34 2.18
N PRO A 35 7.34 -0.71 2.08
CA PRO A 35 8.53 0.13 2.34
C PRO A 35 8.61 1.33 1.41
N CYS A 36 9.14 2.45 1.93
CA CYS A 36 9.24 3.72 1.20
C CYS A 36 10.37 3.70 0.17
N ASN A 37 10.08 4.05 -1.07
CA ASN A 37 11.09 4.24 -2.11
C ASN A 37 11.64 5.69 -2.06
N PRO A 38 12.97 5.94 -2.10
CA PRO A 38 14.06 4.96 -2.28
C PRO A 38 14.68 4.44 -0.99
N HIS A 39 14.23 4.88 0.17
CA HIS A 39 14.94 4.70 1.44
C HIS A 39 14.72 3.34 2.11
N GLY A 40 13.76 2.54 1.67
CA GLY A 40 13.45 1.22 2.25
C GLY A 40 12.83 1.26 3.65
N TYR A 41 12.44 2.43 4.16
CA TYR A 41 11.83 2.52 5.48
C TYR A 41 10.46 1.86 5.53
N VAL A 42 10.25 1.07 6.59
CA VAL A 42 8.99 0.39 6.87
C VAL A 42 8.14 1.24 7.82
N LEU A 43 6.85 1.39 7.53
CA LEU A 43 5.90 2.07 8.41
C LEU A 43 5.18 1.05 9.30
N ASP A 44 4.69 1.52 10.46
CA ASP A 44 3.76 0.75 11.30
C ASP A 44 2.36 0.76 10.67
N VAL A 45 2.23 0.12 9.49
CA VAL A 45 0.97 0.10 8.73
C VAL A 45 -0.21 -0.39 9.55
N PRO A 46 -0.11 -1.50 10.33
CA PRO A 46 -1.22 -1.95 11.17
C PRO A 46 -1.67 -0.91 12.19
N GLY A 47 -0.73 -0.28 12.91
CA GLY A 47 -1.04 0.76 13.89
C GLY A 47 -1.64 2.02 13.25
N ILE A 48 -1.17 2.40 12.07
CA ILE A 48 -1.72 3.51 11.30
C ILE A 48 -3.14 3.22 10.83
N CYS A 49 -3.40 2.02 10.27
CA CYS A 49 -4.73 1.59 9.85
C CYS A 49 -5.71 1.62 11.02
N LYS A 50 -5.34 1.02 12.16
CA LYS A 50 -6.17 1.00 13.35
C LYS A 50 -6.59 2.42 13.76
N ARG A 51 -5.63 3.32 13.89
CA ARG A 51 -5.91 4.71 14.26
C ARG A 51 -6.78 5.44 13.25
N ALA A 52 -6.55 5.23 11.96
CA ALA A 52 -7.37 5.81 10.90
C ALA A 52 -8.83 5.30 10.95
N HIS A 53 -9.00 4.00 11.10
CA HIS A 53 -10.33 3.36 11.15
C HIS A 53 -11.12 3.73 12.41
N GLU A 54 -10.47 3.89 13.57
CA GLU A 54 -11.11 4.42 14.78
C GLU A 54 -11.73 5.81 14.57
N LEU A 55 -11.17 6.59 13.65
CA LEU A 55 -11.65 7.91 13.25
C LEU A 55 -12.57 7.88 12.01
N GLY A 56 -12.92 6.70 11.51
CA GLY A 56 -13.78 6.53 10.34
C GLY A 56 -13.13 6.84 8.99
N HIS A 57 -11.80 6.96 8.93
CA HIS A 57 -11.05 7.26 7.72
C HIS A 57 -10.65 5.99 6.96
N ARG A 58 -10.12 6.14 5.74
CA ARG A 58 -9.73 5.04 4.86
C ARG A 58 -8.24 5.07 4.57
N VAL A 59 -7.62 3.89 4.47
CA VAL A 59 -6.19 3.74 4.24
C VAL A 59 -5.92 2.99 2.95
N ILE A 60 -5.08 3.60 2.13
CA ILE A 60 -4.57 3.06 0.87
C ILE A 60 -3.07 2.87 1.06
N VAL A 61 -2.56 1.68 0.81
CA VAL A 61 -1.12 1.40 0.93
C VAL A 61 -0.56 0.92 -0.39
N ASP A 62 0.57 1.46 -0.76
CA ASP A 62 1.41 0.99 -1.86
C ASP A 62 2.62 0.23 -1.30
N PRO A 63 2.58 -1.10 -1.19
CA PRO A 63 3.70 -1.92 -0.77
C PRO A 63 4.44 -2.53 -1.97
N THR A 64 4.51 -1.82 -3.09
CA THR A 64 5.13 -2.33 -4.32
C THR A 64 6.55 -2.84 -4.07
N VAL A 65 7.35 -2.10 -3.27
CA VAL A 65 8.74 -2.47 -2.97
C VAL A 65 8.81 -3.74 -2.12
N GLY A 66 7.95 -3.86 -1.09
CA GLY A 66 7.90 -5.04 -0.22
C GLY A 66 7.27 -6.27 -0.88
N THR A 67 6.45 -6.07 -1.88
CA THR A 67 5.62 -7.09 -2.54
C THR A 67 4.67 -7.82 -1.57
N PRO A 68 3.68 -8.60 -2.06
CA PRO A 68 2.84 -9.41 -1.18
C PRO A 68 3.60 -10.52 -0.43
N PHE A 69 4.84 -10.84 -0.86
CA PHE A 69 5.67 -11.86 -0.23
C PHE A 69 6.33 -11.34 1.05
N LEU A 70 7.03 -10.20 1.00
CA LEU A 70 7.71 -9.66 2.18
C LEU A 70 6.77 -8.89 3.10
N GLN A 71 5.71 -8.28 2.57
CA GLN A 71 4.75 -7.49 3.34
C GLN A 71 3.31 -7.87 3.02
N PRO A 72 2.78 -8.98 3.55
CA PRO A 72 1.46 -9.53 3.20
C PRO A 72 0.32 -8.79 3.92
N LEU A 73 0.12 -7.50 3.65
CA LEU A 73 -0.81 -6.61 4.36
C LEU A 73 -2.26 -7.09 4.36
N LEU A 74 -2.71 -7.75 3.28
CA LEU A 74 -4.09 -8.26 3.20
C LEU A 74 -4.31 -9.54 4.03
N LYS A 75 -3.25 -10.16 4.55
CA LYS A 75 -3.32 -11.32 5.46
C LYS A 75 -3.43 -10.94 6.94
N ILE A 76 -3.33 -9.66 7.29
CA ILE A 76 -3.54 -9.18 8.65
C ILE A 76 -4.95 -9.57 9.09
N ALA A 77 -5.07 -10.29 10.22
CA ALA A 77 -6.34 -10.87 10.68
C ALA A 77 -7.32 -9.80 11.17
N ASP A 78 -6.83 -8.83 11.96
CA ASP A 78 -7.66 -7.74 12.45
C ASP A 78 -8.01 -6.77 11.32
N ARG A 79 -9.31 -6.60 11.08
CA ARG A 79 -9.81 -5.67 10.04
C ARG A 79 -9.46 -4.21 10.33
N MET A 80 -9.35 -3.84 11.60
CA MET A 80 -8.95 -2.49 11.99
C MET A 80 -7.49 -2.17 11.67
N GLU A 81 -6.65 -3.19 11.63
CA GLU A 81 -5.21 -3.10 11.37
C GLU A 81 -4.85 -3.33 9.89
N ARG A 82 -5.83 -3.67 9.05
CA ARG A 82 -5.64 -4.00 7.64
C ARG A 82 -6.03 -2.81 6.76
N PRO A 83 -5.23 -2.43 5.72
CA PRO A 83 -5.61 -1.37 4.79
C PRO A 83 -6.90 -1.70 4.04
N ASP A 84 -7.64 -0.65 3.65
CA ASP A 84 -8.84 -0.79 2.82
C ASP A 84 -8.49 -1.14 1.37
N PHE A 85 -7.41 -0.52 0.86
CA PHE A 85 -6.91 -0.75 -0.48
C PHE A 85 -5.41 -0.96 -0.47
N VAL A 86 -4.96 -1.88 -1.31
CA VAL A 86 -3.53 -2.13 -1.57
C VAL A 86 -3.27 -1.93 -3.05
N LEU A 87 -2.21 -1.18 -3.35
CA LEU A 87 -1.76 -0.93 -4.72
C LEU A 87 -0.47 -1.71 -4.96
N HIS A 88 -0.31 -2.24 -6.16
CA HIS A 88 0.97 -2.78 -6.60
C HIS A 88 1.27 -2.38 -8.04
N SER A 89 2.48 -1.91 -8.27
CA SER A 89 3.00 -1.82 -9.63
C SER A 89 3.48 -3.20 -10.08
N TYR A 90 2.78 -3.80 -11.02
CA TYR A 90 3.24 -5.03 -11.65
C TYR A 90 4.50 -4.84 -12.50
N THR A 91 4.75 -3.59 -12.95
CA THR A 91 5.96 -3.18 -13.67
C THR A 91 7.25 -3.57 -12.94
N LYS A 92 7.21 -3.67 -11.61
CA LYS A 92 8.36 -3.94 -10.75
C LYS A 92 8.54 -5.44 -10.53
N ASP A 93 8.74 -5.88 -9.31
CA ASP A 93 9.10 -7.27 -8.99
C ASP A 93 8.03 -8.31 -9.34
N LEU A 94 6.77 -7.95 -9.38
CA LEU A 94 5.71 -8.92 -9.69
C LEU A 94 5.82 -9.45 -11.13
N ALA A 95 6.01 -8.60 -12.14
CA ALA A 95 6.35 -9.06 -13.50
C ALA A 95 7.84 -9.37 -13.61
N GLY A 96 8.72 -8.50 -13.13
CA GLY A 96 10.16 -8.69 -13.04
C GLY A 96 10.93 -8.65 -14.36
N THR A 97 10.25 -8.43 -15.47
CA THR A 97 10.85 -8.43 -16.83
C THR A 97 11.34 -7.05 -17.27
N GLY A 98 10.77 -5.98 -16.70
CA GLY A 98 11.05 -4.61 -17.12
C GLY A 98 10.41 -4.21 -18.46
N THR A 99 9.66 -5.11 -19.10
CA THR A 99 9.04 -4.90 -20.42
C THR A 99 7.57 -4.53 -20.35
N THR A 100 6.93 -4.78 -19.20
CA THR A 100 5.49 -4.59 -19.01
C THR A 100 5.22 -3.45 -18.04
N THR A 101 4.37 -2.52 -18.43
CA THR A 101 3.80 -1.50 -17.54
C THR A 101 2.38 -1.90 -17.16
N ALA A 102 2.17 -2.19 -15.88
CA ALA A 102 0.88 -2.59 -15.35
C ALA A 102 0.77 -2.28 -13.86
N GLY A 103 -0.45 -2.25 -13.34
CA GLY A 103 -0.71 -2.05 -11.92
C GLY A 103 -2.00 -2.72 -11.50
N VAL A 104 -2.19 -2.86 -10.19
CA VAL A 104 -3.41 -3.41 -9.60
C VAL A 104 -3.81 -2.61 -8.37
N VAL A 105 -5.12 -2.48 -8.19
CA VAL A 105 -5.76 -2.03 -6.95
C VAL A 105 -6.54 -3.22 -6.40
N ILE A 106 -6.27 -3.59 -5.17
CA ILE A 106 -6.95 -4.67 -4.47
C ILE A 106 -7.69 -4.08 -3.28
N GLY A 107 -8.97 -4.34 -3.19
CA GLY A 107 -9.85 -3.92 -2.10
C GLY A 107 -10.94 -4.94 -1.88
N ARG A 108 -11.84 -4.67 -0.94
CA ARG A 108 -13.02 -5.51 -0.72
C ARG A 108 -14.08 -5.20 -1.77
N ASN A 109 -14.90 -6.19 -2.13
CA ASN A 109 -15.98 -6.00 -3.11
C ASN A 109 -16.94 -4.90 -2.70
N GLU A 110 -17.32 -4.86 -1.43
CA GLU A 110 -18.23 -3.84 -0.89
C GLU A 110 -17.66 -2.41 -0.93
N ASP A 111 -16.35 -2.27 -1.02
CA ASP A 111 -15.68 -0.96 -1.13
C ASP A 111 -15.44 -0.53 -2.59
N MET A 112 -15.42 -1.48 -3.53
CA MET A 112 -15.07 -1.26 -4.93
C MET A 112 -16.27 -1.28 -5.86
N PHE A 113 -17.31 -2.02 -5.53
CA PHE A 113 -18.42 -2.30 -6.43
C PHE A 113 -19.78 -2.01 -5.79
N VAL A 114 -20.63 -1.35 -6.56
CA VAL A 114 -22.07 -1.35 -6.31
C VAL A 114 -22.62 -2.63 -6.92
N PRO A 115 -23.34 -3.49 -6.15
CA PRO A 115 -23.91 -4.70 -6.69
C PRO A 115 -24.87 -4.43 -7.85
N LYS A 116 -24.90 -5.32 -8.83
CA LYS A 116 -25.82 -5.22 -9.96
C LYS A 116 -27.27 -5.10 -9.46
N ASN A 117 -28.05 -4.21 -10.05
CA ASN A 117 -29.42 -3.88 -9.66
C ASN A 117 -29.58 -3.27 -8.24
N SER A 118 -28.52 -2.69 -7.71
CA SER A 118 -28.57 -1.90 -6.47
C SER A 118 -28.06 -0.48 -6.69
N SER A 119 -28.23 0.36 -5.68
CA SER A 119 -27.70 1.71 -5.63
C SER A 119 -27.16 2.01 -4.23
N VAL A 120 -26.26 2.97 -4.15
CA VAL A 120 -25.74 3.51 -2.88
C VAL A 120 -25.83 5.04 -2.92
N GLU A 121 -26.09 5.64 -1.77
CA GLU A 121 -25.99 7.08 -1.63
C GLU A 121 -24.51 7.48 -1.48
N ALA A 122 -24.08 8.45 -2.26
CA ALA A 122 -22.70 8.96 -2.23
C ALA A 122 -22.70 10.49 -2.13
N THR A 123 -21.79 11.03 -1.35
CA THR A 123 -21.56 12.47 -1.28
C THR A 123 -20.51 12.86 -2.33
N TRP A 124 -20.87 13.76 -3.20
CA TRP A 124 -19.99 14.30 -4.24
C TRP A 124 -19.03 15.36 -3.67
N PRO A 125 -17.89 15.66 -4.34
CA PRO A 125 -16.95 16.67 -3.88
C PRO A 125 -17.52 18.08 -3.72
N ASP A 126 -18.64 18.39 -4.40
CA ASP A 126 -19.38 19.64 -4.27
C ASP A 126 -20.35 19.66 -3.09
N GLY A 127 -20.36 18.59 -2.26
CA GLY A 127 -21.24 18.42 -1.11
C GLY A 127 -22.65 17.90 -1.44
N SER A 128 -22.97 17.69 -2.71
CA SER A 128 -24.27 17.14 -3.12
C SER A 128 -24.37 15.65 -2.85
N TYR A 129 -25.56 15.19 -2.45
CA TYR A 129 -25.87 13.75 -2.34
C TYR A 129 -26.41 13.26 -3.69
N ARG A 130 -25.89 12.13 -4.14
CA ARG A 130 -26.33 11.48 -5.37
C ARG A 130 -26.46 10.00 -5.18
N THR A 131 -27.49 9.42 -5.74
CA THR A 131 -27.63 7.98 -5.85
C THR A 131 -26.69 7.46 -6.95
N VAL A 132 -25.76 6.59 -6.60
CA VAL A 132 -24.86 5.93 -7.54
C VAL A 132 -25.41 4.56 -7.86
N ASN A 133 -25.78 4.31 -9.10
CA ASN A 133 -26.21 3.02 -9.59
C ASN A 133 -25.01 2.16 -10.02
N TRP A 134 -25.24 0.88 -10.28
CA TRP A 134 -24.20 -0.05 -10.70
C TRP A 134 -23.40 0.41 -11.92
N ASP A 135 -24.08 0.97 -12.93
CA ASP A 135 -23.48 1.51 -14.15
C ASP A 135 -22.65 2.78 -13.93
N GLN A 136 -22.79 3.45 -12.79
CA GLN A 136 -22.02 4.61 -12.39
C GLN A 136 -20.89 4.25 -11.42
N SER A 137 -20.75 2.97 -11.09
CA SER A 137 -19.71 2.46 -10.18
C SER A 137 -18.30 2.59 -10.75
N MET A 138 -17.30 2.41 -9.88
CA MET A 138 -15.91 2.38 -10.30
C MET A 138 -15.66 1.31 -11.37
N PHE A 139 -16.31 0.14 -11.26
CA PHE A 139 -16.22 -0.92 -12.26
C PHE A 139 -16.64 -0.41 -13.65
N TRP A 140 -17.84 0.21 -13.78
CA TRP A 140 -18.32 0.73 -15.04
C TRP A 140 -17.44 1.86 -15.55
N ASN A 141 -17.21 2.89 -14.72
CA ASN A 141 -16.48 4.09 -15.16
C ASN A 141 -14.99 3.81 -15.46
N VAL A 142 -14.32 3.01 -14.65
CA VAL A 142 -12.90 2.72 -14.84
C VAL A 142 -12.69 1.64 -15.88
N TYR A 143 -13.48 0.57 -15.83
CA TYR A 143 -13.32 -0.58 -16.71
C TYR A 143 -13.85 -0.32 -18.11
N TYR A 144 -15.14 0.04 -18.24
CA TYR A 144 -15.78 0.19 -19.55
C TYR A 144 -15.56 1.56 -20.18
N ILE A 145 -15.71 2.65 -19.42
CA ILE A 145 -15.66 4.00 -20.00
C ILE A 145 -14.24 4.45 -20.26
N LYS A 146 -13.34 4.25 -19.27
CA LYS A 146 -11.94 4.69 -19.37
C LYS A 146 -10.99 3.61 -19.91
N GLY A 147 -11.48 2.38 -20.09
CA GLY A 147 -10.64 1.27 -20.56
C GLY A 147 -9.54 0.91 -19.59
N GLY A 148 -9.78 1.05 -18.29
CA GLY A 148 -8.80 0.78 -17.23
C GLY A 148 -8.60 -0.72 -16.97
N PHE A 149 -8.38 -1.49 -18.01
CA PHE A 149 -8.09 -2.93 -17.93
C PHE A 149 -6.80 -3.26 -18.68
N LEU A 150 -6.13 -4.29 -18.18
CA LEU A 150 -4.91 -4.79 -18.78
C LEU A 150 -5.24 -5.69 -19.98
N ASP A 151 -4.55 -5.50 -21.10
CA ASP A 151 -4.68 -6.40 -22.25
C ASP A 151 -4.14 -7.81 -21.95
N ALA A 152 -4.59 -8.78 -22.76
CA ALA A 152 -4.30 -10.19 -22.52
C ALA A 152 -2.80 -10.52 -22.59
N ASP A 153 -2.05 -9.90 -23.51
CA ASP A 153 -0.62 -10.15 -23.68
C ASP A 153 0.16 -9.64 -22.48
N LYS A 154 -0.18 -8.43 -22.00
CA LYS A 154 0.42 -7.87 -20.78
C LYS A 154 0.06 -8.67 -19.54
N ALA A 155 -1.19 -9.11 -19.43
CA ALA A 155 -1.62 -9.98 -18.34
C ALA A 155 -0.83 -11.31 -18.34
N PHE A 156 -0.59 -11.88 -19.51
CA PHE A 156 0.22 -13.10 -19.64
C PHE A 156 1.68 -12.88 -19.22
N GLU A 157 2.31 -11.77 -19.62
CA GLU A 157 3.66 -11.40 -19.18
C GLU A 157 3.74 -11.28 -17.65
N VAL A 158 2.76 -10.59 -17.02
CA VAL A 158 2.69 -10.48 -15.57
C VAL A 158 2.56 -11.84 -14.90
N LEU A 159 1.64 -12.69 -15.36
CA LEU A 159 1.44 -14.04 -14.81
C LEU A 159 2.70 -14.89 -14.92
N ASN A 160 3.44 -14.79 -16.03
CA ASN A 160 4.71 -15.51 -16.19
C ASN A 160 5.77 -15.01 -15.18
N GLY A 161 5.89 -13.70 -14.99
CA GLY A 161 6.79 -13.12 -14.01
C GLY A 161 6.46 -13.54 -12.58
N MET A 162 5.16 -13.63 -12.26
CA MET A 162 4.70 -14.04 -10.93
C MET A 162 5.07 -15.48 -10.55
N LYS A 163 5.36 -16.35 -11.51
CA LYS A 163 5.80 -17.73 -11.21
C LYS A 163 7.12 -17.81 -10.46
N THR A 164 7.97 -16.80 -10.57
CA THR A 164 9.31 -16.77 -9.97
C THR A 164 9.53 -15.59 -9.03
N TYR A 165 8.50 -14.75 -8.80
CA TYR A 165 8.72 -13.47 -8.10
C TYR A 165 9.19 -13.66 -6.66
N GLU A 166 8.67 -14.64 -5.93
CA GLU A 166 9.06 -14.92 -4.54
C GLU A 166 10.54 -15.27 -4.43
N MET A 167 11.05 -16.13 -5.34
CA MET A 167 12.47 -16.49 -5.39
C MET A 167 13.34 -15.26 -5.70
N ARG A 168 12.91 -14.42 -6.66
CA ARG A 168 13.67 -13.22 -7.04
C ARG A 168 13.69 -12.19 -5.92
N VAL A 169 12.56 -11.97 -5.24
CA VAL A 169 12.44 -11.04 -4.13
C VAL A 169 13.26 -11.53 -2.93
N LEU A 170 13.17 -12.81 -2.61
CA LEU A 170 13.98 -13.40 -1.53
C LEU A 170 15.49 -13.25 -1.80
N GLN A 171 15.93 -13.53 -3.03
CA GLN A 171 17.34 -13.38 -3.39
C GLN A 171 17.81 -11.91 -3.29
N LYS A 172 16.98 -10.96 -3.73
CA LYS A 172 17.27 -9.52 -3.57
C LYS A 172 17.41 -9.15 -2.09
N ALA A 173 16.46 -9.59 -1.25
CA ALA A 173 16.49 -9.31 0.17
C ALA A 173 17.75 -9.86 0.85
N ILE A 174 18.14 -11.10 0.54
CA ILE A 174 19.39 -11.70 1.04
C ILE A 174 20.60 -10.90 0.57
N ASN A 175 20.66 -10.54 -0.71
CA ASN A 175 21.77 -9.73 -1.23
C ASN A 175 21.84 -8.36 -0.53
N THR A 176 20.70 -7.73 -0.24
CA THR A 176 20.64 -6.46 0.49
C THR A 176 21.20 -6.61 1.91
N VAL A 177 20.82 -7.68 2.63
CA VAL A 177 21.38 -7.97 3.95
C VAL A 177 22.89 -8.11 3.90
N VAL A 178 23.39 -8.92 2.97
CA VAL A 178 24.84 -9.16 2.83
C VAL A 178 25.58 -7.87 2.49
N LEU A 179 25.09 -7.11 1.50
CA LEU A 179 25.70 -5.86 1.09
C LEU A 179 25.70 -4.82 2.21
N ALA A 180 24.58 -4.64 2.91
CA ALA A 180 24.48 -3.69 4.01
C ALA A 180 25.50 -4.03 5.12
N LYS A 181 25.56 -5.30 5.53
CA LYS A 181 26.52 -5.75 6.56
C LYS A 181 27.97 -5.63 6.13
N VAL A 182 28.30 -5.99 4.90
CA VAL A 182 29.67 -5.88 4.40
C VAL A 182 30.08 -4.41 4.25
N LEU A 183 29.25 -3.59 3.65
CA LEU A 183 29.56 -2.17 3.44
C LEU A 183 29.64 -1.37 4.74
N SER A 184 28.84 -1.75 5.77
CA SER A 184 28.87 -1.07 7.07
C SER A 184 30.21 -1.27 7.83
N THR A 185 31.00 -2.28 7.46
CA THR A 185 32.35 -2.47 8.04
C THR A 185 33.42 -1.55 7.40
N HIS A 186 33.09 -0.89 6.31
CA HIS A 186 34.07 -0.06 5.60
C HIS A 186 34.16 1.35 6.20
N PRO A 187 35.36 1.84 6.59
CA PRO A 187 35.49 3.08 7.36
C PRO A 187 35.07 4.35 6.63
N CYS A 188 34.99 4.32 5.31
CA CYS A 188 34.61 5.47 4.47
C CYS A 188 33.17 5.39 3.91
N ILE A 189 32.39 4.37 4.30
CA ILE A 189 31.04 4.16 3.81
C ILE A 189 30.04 4.29 4.96
N ASN A 190 29.09 5.19 4.81
CA ASN A 190 27.95 5.26 5.74
C ASN A 190 26.75 4.54 5.10
N VAL A 191 26.29 3.48 5.74
CA VAL A 191 25.15 2.65 5.27
C VAL A 191 23.91 3.00 6.07
N SER A 192 22.85 3.43 5.39
CA SER A 192 21.52 3.60 5.97
C SER A 192 20.61 2.49 5.43
N CYS A 193 20.49 1.40 6.17
CA CYS A 193 19.62 0.28 5.82
C CYS A 193 18.92 -0.25 7.08
N PRO A 194 17.59 -0.45 7.07
CA PRO A 194 16.86 -0.94 8.23
C PRO A 194 17.27 -2.31 8.75
N VAL A 195 18.04 -3.08 7.99
CA VAL A 195 18.57 -4.38 8.44
C VAL A 195 19.69 -4.25 9.47
N LEU A 196 20.30 -3.07 9.59
CA LEU A 196 21.34 -2.80 10.59
C LEU A 196 20.68 -2.45 11.94
N GLU A 197 21.12 -3.05 13.03
CA GLU A 197 20.51 -2.90 14.36
C GLU A 197 20.51 -1.44 14.86
N GLU A 198 21.53 -0.67 14.50
CA GLU A 198 21.62 0.76 14.81
C GLU A 198 20.66 1.66 14.01
N ASN A 199 20.02 1.14 12.98
CA ASN A 199 19.09 1.91 12.18
C ASN A 199 17.79 2.14 12.96
N PRO A 200 17.26 3.37 13.05
CA PRO A 200 16.06 3.67 13.82
C PRO A 200 14.79 2.98 13.29
N ASN A 201 14.83 2.42 12.10
CA ASN A 201 13.71 1.68 11.49
C ASN A 201 13.85 0.15 11.65
N HIS A 202 14.92 -0.34 12.28
CA HIS A 202 15.20 -1.78 12.44
C HIS A 202 14.04 -2.55 13.08
N THR A 203 13.55 -2.07 14.21
CA THR A 203 12.43 -2.70 14.93
C THR A 203 11.16 -2.82 14.10
N LEU A 204 10.86 -1.83 13.26
CA LEU A 204 9.69 -1.87 12.38
C LEU A 204 9.90 -2.85 11.22
N LEU A 205 11.12 -2.95 10.70
CA LEU A 205 11.47 -3.97 9.71
C LEU A 205 11.22 -5.37 10.28
N GLU A 206 11.78 -5.68 11.44
CA GLU A 206 11.64 -7.00 12.08
C GLU A 206 10.16 -7.34 12.36
N LYS A 207 9.39 -6.35 12.79
CA LYS A 207 8.00 -6.54 13.18
C LYS A 207 7.07 -6.75 11.97
N HIS A 208 7.30 -6.03 10.87
CA HIS A 208 6.31 -5.90 9.79
C HIS A 208 6.73 -6.53 8.46
N MET A 209 7.98 -6.97 8.35
CA MET A 209 8.46 -7.62 7.13
C MET A 209 8.69 -9.12 7.38
N TYR A 210 8.44 -9.93 6.37
CA TYR A 210 8.66 -11.37 6.45
C TYR A 210 10.09 -11.70 6.83
N LEU A 211 10.27 -12.40 7.93
CA LEU A 211 11.59 -12.75 8.53
C LEU A 211 12.52 -11.54 8.80
N GLY A 212 11.98 -10.34 8.97
CA GLY A 212 12.80 -9.14 9.12
C GLY A 212 13.65 -8.80 7.90
N LEU A 213 13.26 -9.27 6.72
CA LEU A 213 14.02 -9.05 5.48
C LEU A 213 13.72 -7.68 4.87
N PRO A 214 14.75 -6.96 4.39
CA PRO A 214 14.58 -5.70 3.69
C PRO A 214 14.03 -5.94 2.27
N ALA A 215 13.40 -4.92 1.70
CA ALA A 215 12.92 -4.93 0.33
C ALA A 215 13.87 -4.19 -0.62
#